data_71fed5b68641e9a6cc68311fae332fcd
#
_entry.id   71fed5b68641e9a6cc68311fae332fcd
#
_cell.length_a   1.000
_cell.length_b   1.000
_cell.length_c   1.000
_cell.angle_alpha   90.00
_cell.angle_beta   90.00
_cell.angle_gamma   90.00
#
_symmetry.space_group_name_H-M   'P 1'
#
loop_
_entity.id
_entity.type
_entity.pdbx_description
1 polymer ?
#
loop_
_entity_poly.entity_id
_entity_poly.type
_entity_poly.pdbx_seq_one_letter_code
_entity_poly.pdbx_strand_id
1 'polypeptide(L)'
;MAMLKEYFKLNKQYREKYGEKTILLFQVGAFYEVYTEVNAKTKEIVEEQVVEFKRFTELASANKNETTLMLGFRDYIIDKYVEKIQNNGYTAVVYSQDAPGANTTRSLTGIFSPGTFFSVNNDEISNNLSCIWIHQRDKNKLNKHGNIMIGMSNIDIFTGKTNFFEVVTENVHNPTSYDELERFISTYCPSETILISNMEENRVNDIINYVQIELSLIHI
;
A
#
# COMPACT_ATOMS: atom_id res chain seq x y z
N MET A 1 -23.85 8.43 15.62
CA MET A 1 -22.56 8.71 16.30
C MET A 1 -21.70 7.46 16.52
N ALA A 2 -22.24 6.31 16.92
CA ALA A 2 -21.44 5.09 17.15
C ALA A 2 -20.69 4.60 15.90
N MET A 3 -21.37 4.52 14.76
CA MET A 3 -20.83 4.05 13.49
C MET A 3 -19.61 4.87 13.00
N LEU A 4 -19.67 6.21 13.04
CA LEU A 4 -18.53 7.04 12.65
C LEU A 4 -17.32 6.87 13.56
N LYS A 5 -17.56 6.70 14.87
CA LYS A 5 -16.47 6.39 15.83
C LYS A 5 -15.79 5.05 15.51
N GLU A 6 -16.59 4.05 15.16
CA GLU A 6 -16.10 2.75 14.70
C GLU A 6 -15.27 2.87 13.42
N TYR A 7 -15.80 3.57 12.41
CA TYR A 7 -15.10 3.84 11.16
C TYR A 7 -13.73 4.47 11.39
N PHE A 8 -13.66 5.61 12.11
CA PHE A 8 -12.39 6.32 12.34
C PHE A 8 -11.41 5.49 13.17
N LYS A 9 -11.89 4.67 14.13
CA LYS A 9 -11.03 3.74 14.86
C LYS A 9 -10.41 2.70 13.93
N LEU A 10 -11.22 2.09 13.07
CA LEU A 10 -10.75 1.08 12.09
C LEU A 10 -9.84 1.73 11.05
N ASN A 11 -10.19 2.89 10.50
CA ASN A 11 -9.37 3.63 9.55
C ASN A 11 -7.97 3.89 10.11
N LYS A 12 -7.87 4.39 11.34
CA LYS A 12 -6.60 4.59 12.03
C LYS A 12 -5.83 3.28 12.19
N GLN A 13 -6.47 2.22 12.68
CA GLN A 13 -5.85 0.91 12.88
C GLN A 13 -5.27 0.32 11.59
N TYR A 14 -5.99 0.43 10.47
CA TYR A 14 -5.54 -0.11 9.20
C TYR A 14 -4.46 0.75 8.55
N ARG A 15 -4.50 2.07 8.71
CA ARG A 15 -3.42 2.96 8.28
C ARG A 15 -2.13 2.72 9.06
N GLU A 16 -2.20 2.51 10.37
CA GLU A 16 -1.04 2.12 11.17
C GLU A 16 -0.45 0.78 10.74
N LYS A 17 -1.29 -0.15 10.25
CA LYS A 17 -0.88 -1.49 9.85
C LYS A 17 -0.38 -1.57 8.40
N TYR A 18 -1.05 -0.90 7.45
CA TYR A 18 -0.80 -0.99 6.01
C TYR A 18 -0.34 0.34 5.39
N GLY A 19 -0.13 1.37 6.21
CA GLY A 19 0.37 2.68 5.84
C GLY A 19 -0.67 3.68 5.37
N GLU A 20 -0.18 4.87 5.09
CA GLU A 20 -1.02 6.02 4.74
C GLU A 20 -1.81 5.81 3.44
N LYS A 21 -1.28 5.01 2.49
CA LYS A 21 -1.99 4.65 1.24
C LYS A 21 -3.07 3.57 1.47
N THR A 22 -3.88 3.72 2.52
CA THR A 22 -4.97 2.78 2.86
C THR A 22 -6.32 3.48 2.83
N ILE A 23 -7.29 2.89 2.14
CA ILE A 23 -8.68 3.36 2.04
C ILE A 23 -9.61 2.33 2.67
N LEU A 24 -10.37 2.74 3.69
CA LEU A 24 -11.41 1.92 4.31
C LEU A 24 -12.75 2.13 3.60
N LEU A 25 -13.25 1.09 2.95
CA LEU A 25 -14.58 1.02 2.36
C LEU A 25 -15.56 0.40 3.38
N PHE A 26 -16.55 1.17 3.80
CA PHE A 26 -17.45 0.79 4.90
C PHE A 26 -18.89 0.75 4.42
N GLN A 27 -19.50 -0.43 4.39
CA GLN A 27 -20.86 -0.59 3.86
C GLN A 27 -21.91 0.02 4.78
N VAL A 28 -22.78 0.83 4.19
CA VAL A 28 -23.95 1.44 4.85
C VAL A 28 -25.16 1.30 3.93
N GLY A 29 -26.00 0.33 4.21
CA GLY A 29 -27.11 -0.03 3.33
C GLY A 29 -26.61 -0.49 1.96
N ALA A 30 -27.10 0.13 0.90
CA ALA A 30 -26.73 -0.15 -0.49
C ALA A 30 -25.50 0.63 -0.98
N PHE A 31 -24.67 1.18 -0.07
CA PHE A 31 -23.51 1.99 -0.43
C PHE A 31 -22.28 1.52 0.34
N TYR A 32 -21.10 1.64 -0.30
CA TYR A 32 -19.82 1.72 0.39
C TYR A 32 -19.46 3.20 0.54
N GLU A 33 -19.15 3.59 1.77
CA GLU A 33 -18.87 4.97 2.14
C GLU A 33 -17.45 5.09 2.71
N VAL A 34 -16.78 6.19 2.36
CA VAL A 34 -15.50 6.64 2.90
C VAL A 34 -15.75 7.96 3.62
N TYR A 35 -15.31 8.06 4.86
CA TYR A 35 -15.50 9.27 5.66
C TYR A 35 -14.17 9.93 5.94
N THR A 36 -14.18 11.27 6.01
CA THR A 36 -13.02 12.05 6.39
C THR A 36 -13.44 13.27 7.21
N GLU A 37 -12.56 13.69 8.10
CA GLU A 37 -12.73 14.94 8.81
C GLU A 37 -12.34 16.11 7.91
N VAL A 38 -13.00 17.25 8.12
CA VAL A 38 -12.67 18.51 7.46
C VAL A 38 -12.23 19.55 8.46
N ASN A 39 -11.34 20.40 8.03
CA ASN A 39 -10.96 21.57 8.80
C ASN A 39 -12.20 22.46 9.04
N ALA A 40 -12.49 22.76 10.30
CA ALA A 40 -13.69 23.51 10.69
C ALA A 40 -13.77 24.90 10.04
N LYS A 41 -12.62 25.52 9.72
CA LYS A 41 -12.53 26.88 9.14
C LYS A 41 -12.48 26.87 7.62
N THR A 42 -11.58 26.04 7.02
CA THR A 42 -11.35 26.03 5.56
C THR A 42 -12.27 25.08 4.82
N LYS A 43 -12.91 24.12 5.54
CA LYS A 43 -13.72 23.03 4.97
C LYS A 43 -12.95 22.10 4.04
N GLU A 44 -11.62 22.14 4.09
CA GLU A 44 -10.75 21.27 3.31
C GLU A 44 -10.62 19.90 3.98
N ILE A 45 -10.47 18.87 3.18
CA ILE A 45 -10.20 17.49 3.64
C ILE A 45 -8.82 17.48 4.30
N VAL A 46 -8.74 16.90 5.49
CA VAL A 46 -7.49 16.82 6.27
C VAL A 46 -6.64 15.62 5.83
N GLU A 47 -7.27 14.53 5.45
CA GLU A 47 -6.62 13.27 5.12
C GLU A 47 -6.25 13.21 3.63
N GLU A 48 -4.94 13.24 3.33
CA GLU A 48 -4.40 13.29 1.97
C GLU A 48 -4.87 12.09 1.11
N GLN A 49 -4.88 10.88 1.67
CA GLN A 49 -5.35 9.69 0.95
C GLN A 49 -6.81 9.80 0.50
N VAL A 50 -7.66 10.54 1.23
CA VAL A 50 -9.05 10.76 0.82
C VAL A 50 -9.15 11.85 -0.25
N VAL A 51 -8.25 12.82 -0.26
CA VAL A 51 -8.13 13.81 -1.35
C VAL A 51 -7.79 13.08 -2.65
N GLU A 52 -6.79 12.20 -2.62
CA GLU A 52 -6.39 11.42 -3.77
C GLU A 52 -7.48 10.42 -4.20
N PHE A 53 -8.12 9.73 -3.24
CA PHE A 53 -9.27 8.87 -3.52
C PHE A 53 -10.38 9.62 -4.25
N LYS A 54 -10.72 10.81 -3.81
CA LYS A 54 -11.70 11.67 -4.49
C LYS A 54 -11.25 12.03 -5.90
N ARG A 55 -9.94 12.32 -6.10
CA ARG A 55 -9.38 12.71 -7.38
C ARG A 55 -9.46 11.58 -8.42
N PHE A 56 -8.96 10.39 -8.10
CA PHE A 56 -8.93 9.30 -9.09
C PHE A 56 -10.27 8.56 -9.24
N THR A 57 -11.19 8.70 -8.28
CA THR A 57 -12.54 8.13 -8.40
C THR A 57 -13.56 9.09 -8.99
N GLU A 58 -13.28 10.40 -8.95
CA GLU A 58 -14.20 11.49 -9.36
C GLU A 58 -15.53 11.50 -8.59
N LEU A 59 -15.53 10.91 -7.39
CA LEU A 59 -16.74 10.86 -6.55
C LEU A 59 -17.09 12.25 -6.00
N ALA A 60 -18.37 12.57 -6.02
CA ALA A 60 -18.88 13.74 -5.32
C ALA A 60 -18.82 13.51 -3.81
N SER A 61 -18.44 14.54 -3.07
CA SER A 61 -18.49 14.53 -1.61
C SER A 61 -19.80 15.14 -1.11
N ALA A 62 -20.34 14.57 -0.04
CA ALA A 62 -21.52 15.09 0.66
C ALA A 62 -21.19 15.35 2.13
N ASN A 63 -21.86 16.31 2.75
CA ASN A 63 -21.72 16.55 4.18
C ASN A 63 -22.48 15.47 4.96
N LYS A 64 -21.77 14.73 5.84
CA LYS A 64 -22.41 13.82 6.79
C LYS A 64 -22.83 14.56 8.07
N ASN A 65 -22.01 15.51 8.51
CA ASN A 65 -22.26 16.47 9.59
C ASN A 65 -21.37 17.72 9.38
N GLU A 66 -21.28 18.60 10.37
CA GLU A 66 -20.54 19.88 10.27
C GLU A 66 -19.02 19.70 10.06
N THR A 67 -18.46 18.58 10.52
CA THR A 67 -17.02 18.31 10.53
C THR A 67 -16.63 17.06 9.74
N THR A 68 -17.58 16.36 9.12
CA THR A 68 -17.31 15.10 8.43
C THR A 68 -17.91 15.13 7.02
N LEU A 69 -17.08 14.89 6.02
CA LEU A 69 -17.49 14.60 4.66
C LEU A 69 -17.58 13.08 4.43
N MET A 70 -18.40 12.73 3.47
CA MET A 70 -18.62 11.38 3.00
C MET A 70 -18.46 11.33 1.47
N LEU A 71 -17.76 10.32 0.99
CA LEU A 71 -17.77 9.90 -0.41
C LEU A 71 -18.37 8.50 -0.45
N GLY A 72 -19.13 8.17 -1.48
CA GLY A 72 -19.74 6.85 -1.54
C GLY A 72 -20.19 6.46 -2.94
N PHE A 73 -20.32 5.16 -3.13
CA PHE A 73 -20.77 4.53 -4.37
C PHE A 73 -21.66 3.32 -4.06
N ARG A 74 -22.43 2.87 -5.05
CA ARG A 74 -23.32 1.72 -4.89
C ARG A 74 -22.54 0.41 -4.67
N ASP A 75 -23.08 -0.45 -3.80
CA ASP A 75 -22.44 -1.71 -3.41
C ASP A 75 -22.18 -2.67 -4.58
N TYR A 76 -23.05 -2.73 -5.59
CA TYR A 76 -22.90 -3.60 -6.74
C TYR A 76 -21.76 -3.23 -7.70
N ILE A 77 -21.09 -2.09 -7.50
CA ILE A 77 -19.91 -1.66 -8.29
C ILE A 77 -18.63 -1.64 -7.48
N ILE A 78 -18.59 -2.36 -6.34
CA ILE A 78 -17.42 -2.39 -5.45
C ILE A 78 -16.15 -2.82 -6.18
N ASP A 79 -16.23 -3.85 -7.02
CA ASP A 79 -15.06 -4.39 -7.73
C ASP A 79 -14.36 -3.32 -8.57
N LYS A 80 -15.13 -2.49 -9.27
CA LYS A 80 -14.61 -1.36 -10.05
C LYS A 80 -13.84 -0.34 -9.17
N TYR A 81 -14.31 -0.09 -7.95
CA TYR A 81 -13.65 0.88 -7.07
C TYR A 81 -12.45 0.27 -6.35
N VAL A 82 -12.50 -1.00 -6.00
CA VAL A 82 -11.33 -1.75 -5.49
C VAL A 82 -10.24 -1.75 -6.55
N GLU A 83 -10.56 -2.07 -7.81
CA GLU A 83 -9.63 -2.00 -8.95
C GLU A 83 -9.01 -0.60 -9.08
N LYS A 84 -9.82 0.48 -9.07
CA LYS A 84 -9.31 1.85 -9.13
C LYS A 84 -8.36 2.19 -7.97
N ILE A 85 -8.66 1.71 -6.76
CA ILE A 85 -7.83 1.91 -5.57
C ILE A 85 -6.47 1.22 -5.76
N GLN A 86 -6.48 -0.07 -6.17
CA GLN A 86 -5.27 -0.85 -6.41
C GLN A 86 -4.40 -0.27 -7.53
N ASN A 87 -5.00 0.13 -8.66
CA ASN A 87 -4.31 0.72 -9.81
C ASN A 87 -3.66 2.08 -9.50
N ASN A 88 -4.10 2.77 -8.45
CA ASN A 88 -3.48 3.99 -7.96
C ASN A 88 -2.49 3.75 -6.80
N GLY A 89 -2.10 2.50 -6.55
CA GLY A 89 -1.12 2.14 -5.52
C GLY A 89 -1.66 2.20 -4.09
N TYR A 90 -2.99 2.13 -3.90
CA TYR A 90 -3.62 2.13 -2.59
C TYR A 90 -4.13 0.74 -2.20
N THR A 91 -4.17 0.48 -0.89
CA THR A 91 -4.79 -0.72 -0.33
C THR A 91 -6.24 -0.44 0.03
N ALA A 92 -7.18 -1.22 -0.50
CA ALA A 92 -8.58 -1.18 -0.10
C ALA A 92 -8.85 -2.16 1.05
N VAL A 93 -9.42 -1.67 2.14
CA VAL A 93 -9.94 -2.49 3.25
C VAL A 93 -11.45 -2.46 3.20
N VAL A 94 -12.10 -3.60 3.04
CA VAL A 94 -13.54 -3.68 2.81
C VAL A 94 -14.24 -4.27 4.02
N TYR A 95 -15.16 -3.48 4.58
CA TYR A 95 -16.08 -3.90 5.64
C TYR A 95 -17.51 -3.94 5.12
N SER A 96 -18.12 -5.14 5.12
CA SER A 96 -19.49 -5.34 4.66
C SER A 96 -20.44 -5.59 5.83
N GLN A 97 -21.72 -5.26 5.64
CA GLN A 97 -22.77 -5.52 6.62
C GLN A 97 -23.04 -7.01 6.72
N ASP A 98 -23.11 -7.52 7.95
CA ASP A 98 -23.37 -8.95 8.22
C ASP A 98 -24.83 -9.36 7.93
N ALA A 99 -25.75 -8.38 7.99
CA ALA A 99 -27.16 -8.58 7.66
C ALA A 99 -27.80 -7.27 7.16
N PRO A 100 -28.86 -7.34 6.36
CA PRO A 100 -29.62 -6.15 5.99
C PRO A 100 -30.25 -5.48 7.22
N GLY A 101 -30.20 -4.15 7.30
CA GLY A 101 -30.86 -3.39 8.34
C GLY A 101 -30.01 -2.26 8.94
N ALA A 102 -30.67 -1.37 9.70
CA ALA A 102 -30.03 -0.16 10.21
C ALA A 102 -29.04 -0.40 11.38
N ASN A 103 -29.23 -1.47 12.16
CA ASN A 103 -28.42 -1.77 13.36
C ASN A 103 -27.59 -3.06 13.18
N THR A 104 -27.11 -3.29 11.97
CA THR A 104 -26.27 -4.47 11.70
C THR A 104 -24.81 -4.21 12.04
N THR A 105 -24.12 -5.25 12.46
CA THR A 105 -22.67 -5.27 12.57
C THR A 105 -22.01 -5.36 11.21
N ARG A 106 -20.71 -5.09 11.16
CA ARG A 106 -19.91 -5.16 9.93
C ARG A 106 -18.68 -6.00 10.20
N SER A 107 -18.36 -6.83 9.24
CA SER A 107 -17.18 -7.69 9.29
C SER A 107 -16.23 -7.36 8.17
N LEU A 108 -14.93 -7.59 8.39
CA LEU A 108 -13.91 -7.49 7.36
C LEU A 108 -14.19 -8.54 6.28
N THR A 109 -14.46 -8.08 5.07
CA THR A 109 -14.70 -8.94 3.91
C THR A 109 -13.42 -9.22 3.13
N GLY A 110 -12.52 -8.23 3.02
CA GLY A 110 -11.26 -8.40 2.32
C GLY A 110 -10.32 -7.22 2.47
N ILE A 111 -9.06 -7.49 2.15
CA ILE A 111 -7.99 -6.49 2.04
C ILE A 111 -7.34 -6.70 0.68
N PHE A 112 -7.33 -5.68 -0.12
CA PHE A 112 -6.90 -5.71 -1.52
C PHE A 112 -5.77 -4.70 -1.71
N SER A 113 -4.53 -5.19 -1.71
CA SER A 113 -3.34 -4.39 -2.01
C SER A 113 -3.06 -4.36 -3.51
N PRO A 114 -2.24 -3.44 -4.03
CA PRO A 114 -1.81 -3.43 -5.43
C PRO A 114 -1.26 -4.77 -5.90
N GLY A 115 -0.50 -5.45 -5.05
CA GLY A 115 0.07 -6.76 -5.34
C GLY A 115 -0.94 -7.90 -5.38
N THR A 116 -2.16 -7.72 -4.87
CA THR A 116 -3.23 -8.74 -4.95
C THR A 116 -4.19 -8.50 -6.12
N PHE A 117 -3.88 -7.53 -6.98
CA PHE A 117 -4.73 -7.18 -8.11
C PHE A 117 -4.68 -8.26 -9.21
N PHE A 118 -5.87 -8.73 -9.62
CA PHE A 118 -6.07 -9.56 -10.78
C PHE A 118 -7.01 -8.84 -11.75
N SER A 119 -6.48 -8.41 -12.90
CA SER A 119 -7.31 -7.81 -13.94
C SER A 119 -8.30 -8.82 -14.51
N VAL A 120 -9.57 -8.46 -14.53
CA VAL A 120 -10.62 -9.28 -15.14
C VAL A 120 -10.66 -9.08 -16.67
N ASN A 121 -10.13 -7.98 -17.18
CA ASN A 121 -10.25 -7.54 -18.57
C ASN A 121 -9.03 -7.85 -19.44
N ASN A 122 -8.01 -8.55 -18.96
CA ASN A 122 -6.76 -8.90 -19.67
C ASN A 122 -5.98 -7.70 -20.25
N ASP A 123 -6.20 -6.49 -19.78
CA ASP A 123 -5.50 -5.30 -20.25
C ASP A 123 -4.08 -5.22 -19.68
N GLU A 124 -3.83 -5.88 -18.55
CA GLU A 124 -2.51 -6.00 -17.93
C GLU A 124 -1.90 -7.38 -18.17
N ILE A 125 -0.63 -7.37 -18.59
CA ILE A 125 0.10 -8.59 -19.00
C ILE A 125 0.82 -9.23 -17.81
N SER A 126 1.14 -8.46 -16.78
CA SER A 126 1.89 -8.92 -15.61
C SER A 126 1.56 -8.08 -14.36
N ASN A 127 1.64 -8.70 -13.20
CA ASN A 127 1.64 -8.01 -11.92
C ASN A 127 2.74 -8.60 -11.04
N ASN A 128 3.81 -7.83 -10.83
CA ASN A 128 5.02 -8.28 -10.16
C ASN A 128 4.99 -7.92 -8.66
N LEU A 129 5.28 -8.90 -7.82
CA LEU A 129 5.56 -8.74 -6.41
C LEU A 129 7.03 -9.01 -6.16
N SER A 130 7.70 -8.15 -5.42
CA SER A 130 9.11 -8.35 -5.09
C SER A 130 9.34 -8.44 -3.58
N CYS A 131 10.30 -9.28 -3.21
CA CYS A 131 10.85 -9.31 -1.86
C CYS A 131 12.36 -9.08 -1.94
N ILE A 132 12.83 -8.10 -1.19
CA ILE A 132 14.23 -7.68 -1.14
C ILE A 132 14.72 -7.87 0.28
N TRP A 133 15.84 -8.57 0.43
CA TRP A 133 16.53 -8.76 1.69
C TRP A 133 17.90 -8.14 1.61
N ILE A 134 18.19 -7.14 2.45
CA ILE A 134 19.46 -6.43 2.52
C ILE A 134 20.10 -6.73 3.87
N HIS A 135 21.23 -7.40 3.84
CA HIS A 135 21.97 -7.78 5.05
C HIS A 135 23.36 -7.18 5.08
N GLN A 136 23.60 -6.35 6.08
CA GLN A 136 24.95 -5.84 6.35
C GLN A 136 25.70 -6.85 7.21
N ARG A 137 26.85 -7.30 6.72
CA ARG A 137 27.79 -8.16 7.43
C ARG A 137 28.93 -7.33 8.03
N ASP A 138 29.22 -7.56 9.30
CA ASP A 138 30.24 -6.84 10.02
C ASP A 138 31.65 -7.08 9.43
N LYS A 139 32.53 -6.09 9.72
CA LYS A 139 33.96 -6.15 9.42
C LYS A 139 34.60 -7.36 10.10
N ASN A 140 35.51 -7.97 9.41
CA ASN A 140 36.32 -9.06 9.95
C ASN A 140 37.80 -8.89 9.52
N LYS A 141 38.71 -9.79 9.99
CA LYS A 141 40.15 -9.69 9.71
C LYS A 141 40.47 -9.74 8.22
N LEU A 142 39.61 -10.34 7.41
CA LEU A 142 39.80 -10.52 5.95
C LEU A 142 39.10 -9.42 5.15
N ASN A 143 38.03 -8.81 5.70
CA ASN A 143 37.29 -7.76 5.07
C ASN A 143 37.14 -6.56 6.02
N LYS A 144 37.93 -5.51 5.77
CA LYS A 144 38.02 -4.31 6.62
C LYS A 144 36.77 -3.42 6.54
N HIS A 145 35.98 -3.52 5.49
CA HIS A 145 34.80 -2.70 5.26
C HIS A 145 33.49 -3.43 5.61
N GLY A 146 33.53 -4.79 5.67
CA GLY A 146 32.35 -5.60 5.72
C GLY A 146 31.71 -5.73 4.32
N ASN A 147 30.63 -6.48 4.22
CA ASN A 147 29.88 -6.68 2.97
C ASN A 147 28.40 -6.35 3.17
N ILE A 148 27.77 -5.94 2.08
CA ILE A 148 26.31 -5.90 1.96
C ILE A 148 25.93 -7.04 1.03
N MET A 149 25.01 -7.88 1.49
CA MET A 149 24.40 -8.96 0.72
C MET A 149 22.98 -8.54 0.38
N ILE A 150 22.61 -8.61 -0.88
CA ILE A 150 21.28 -8.24 -1.36
C ILE A 150 20.69 -9.47 -2.05
N GLY A 151 19.66 -10.06 -1.42
CA GLY A 151 18.83 -11.09 -2.02
C GLY A 151 17.56 -10.44 -2.59
N MET A 152 17.23 -10.75 -3.84
CA MET A 152 16.08 -10.21 -4.55
C MET A 152 15.25 -11.33 -5.14
N SER A 153 13.96 -11.30 -4.92
CA SER A 153 13.04 -12.24 -5.58
C SER A 153 11.86 -11.46 -6.17
N ASN A 154 11.37 -11.96 -7.30
CA ASN A 154 10.19 -11.43 -7.96
C ASN A 154 9.27 -12.57 -8.38
N ILE A 155 7.98 -12.39 -8.22
CA ILE A 155 6.94 -13.26 -8.75
C ILE A 155 5.93 -12.44 -9.54
N ASP A 156 5.67 -12.85 -10.77
CA ASP A 156 4.51 -12.37 -11.52
C ASP A 156 3.30 -13.23 -11.13
N ILE A 157 2.31 -12.62 -10.46
CA ILE A 157 1.16 -13.34 -9.93
C ILE A 157 0.21 -13.85 -11.03
N PHE A 158 0.24 -13.28 -12.24
CA PHE A 158 -0.60 -13.75 -13.35
C PHE A 158 -0.05 -15.01 -14.00
N THR A 159 1.27 -15.09 -14.14
CA THR A 159 1.92 -16.22 -14.81
C THR A 159 2.56 -17.22 -13.86
N GLY A 160 2.76 -16.86 -12.58
CA GLY A 160 3.51 -17.63 -11.60
C GLY A 160 5.03 -17.65 -11.85
N LYS A 161 5.52 -16.89 -12.84
CA LYS A 161 6.95 -16.82 -13.14
C LYS A 161 7.71 -16.17 -11.99
N THR A 162 8.72 -16.89 -11.47
CA THR A 162 9.52 -16.46 -10.34
C THR A 162 10.98 -16.33 -10.73
N ASN A 163 11.64 -15.27 -10.27
CA ASN A 163 13.05 -15.00 -10.50
C ASN A 163 13.74 -14.72 -9.15
N PHE A 164 15.01 -15.14 -9.03
CA PHE A 164 15.84 -14.91 -7.85
C PHE A 164 17.19 -14.37 -8.28
N PHE A 165 17.69 -13.39 -7.53
CA PHE A 165 18.99 -12.78 -7.73
C PHE A 165 19.69 -12.57 -6.40
N GLU A 166 21.02 -12.60 -6.44
CA GLU A 166 21.88 -12.31 -5.30
C GLU A 166 23.03 -11.43 -5.75
N VAL A 167 23.33 -10.42 -4.97
CA VAL A 167 24.47 -9.53 -5.16
C VAL A 167 25.21 -9.38 -3.83
N VAL A 168 26.53 -9.43 -3.89
CA VAL A 168 27.39 -9.13 -2.75
C VAL A 168 28.30 -7.98 -3.12
N THR A 169 28.27 -6.91 -2.35
CA THR A 169 29.08 -5.70 -2.56
C THR A 169 29.80 -5.31 -1.28
N GLU A 170 30.84 -4.48 -1.40
CA GLU A 170 31.52 -3.94 -0.23
C GLU A 170 30.64 -2.96 0.52
N ASN A 171 30.70 -2.98 1.85
CA ASN A 171 29.98 -2.03 2.69
C ASN A 171 30.69 -0.66 2.71
N VAL A 172 30.64 0.04 1.59
CA VAL A 172 31.13 1.40 1.44
C VAL A 172 29.96 2.35 1.27
N HIS A 173 30.11 3.59 1.72
CA HIS A 173 29.06 4.61 1.54
C HIS A 173 29.10 5.16 0.10
N ASN A 174 28.67 4.31 -0.84
CA ASN A 174 28.62 4.62 -2.26
C ASN A 174 27.27 4.17 -2.84
N PRO A 175 26.44 5.08 -3.40
CA PRO A 175 25.17 4.71 -4.03
C PRO A 175 25.30 3.63 -5.10
N THR A 176 26.37 3.62 -5.89
CA THR A 176 26.60 2.62 -6.96
C THR A 176 26.67 1.18 -6.46
N SER A 177 26.83 0.96 -5.14
CA SER A 177 26.72 -0.36 -4.53
C SER A 177 25.31 -0.97 -4.68
N TYR A 178 24.31 -0.16 -5.04
CA TYR A 178 22.92 -0.58 -5.20
C TYR A 178 22.43 -0.54 -6.66
N ASP A 179 23.31 -0.35 -7.64
CA ASP A 179 22.95 -0.28 -9.07
C ASP A 179 22.26 -1.56 -9.56
N GLU A 180 22.70 -2.74 -9.09
CA GLU A 180 22.04 -4.01 -9.45
C GLU A 180 20.63 -4.13 -8.84
N LEU A 181 20.41 -3.57 -7.66
CA LEU A 181 19.09 -3.48 -7.04
C LEU A 181 18.20 -2.50 -7.83
N GLU A 182 18.72 -1.34 -8.21
CA GLU A 182 18.02 -0.38 -9.05
C GLU A 182 17.62 -1.01 -10.39
N ARG A 183 18.56 -1.73 -11.04
CA ARG A 183 18.28 -2.45 -12.29
C ARG A 183 17.20 -3.52 -12.11
N PHE A 184 17.20 -4.23 -11.01
CA PHE A 184 16.16 -5.22 -10.70
C PHE A 184 14.78 -4.55 -10.57
N ILE A 185 14.68 -3.46 -9.81
CA ILE A 185 13.42 -2.70 -9.64
C ILE A 185 12.94 -2.14 -10.98
N SER A 186 13.82 -1.50 -11.75
CA SER A 186 13.48 -0.96 -13.07
C SER A 186 13.07 -2.02 -14.09
N THR A 187 13.62 -3.25 -13.97
CA THR A 187 13.30 -4.35 -14.88
C THR A 187 11.93 -4.96 -14.60
N TYR A 188 11.60 -5.16 -13.34
CA TYR A 188 10.36 -5.85 -12.95
C TYR A 188 9.22 -4.90 -12.63
N CYS A 189 9.49 -3.62 -12.34
CA CYS A 189 8.50 -2.60 -11.99
C CYS A 189 7.44 -3.16 -11.02
N PRO A 190 7.85 -3.67 -9.85
CA PRO A 190 6.92 -4.36 -8.96
C PRO A 190 5.83 -3.40 -8.46
N SER A 191 4.58 -3.87 -8.48
CA SER A 191 3.43 -3.14 -7.91
C SER A 191 3.46 -3.10 -6.39
N GLU A 192 4.21 -4.05 -5.79
CA GLU A 192 4.37 -4.15 -4.35
C GLU A 192 5.74 -4.73 -4.01
N THR A 193 6.43 -4.14 -3.04
CA THR A 193 7.76 -4.58 -2.61
C THR A 193 7.81 -4.76 -1.10
N ILE A 194 8.26 -5.94 -0.67
CA ILE A 194 8.60 -6.24 0.73
C ILE A 194 10.10 -6.03 0.90
N LEU A 195 10.50 -5.20 1.86
CA LEU A 195 11.89 -4.95 2.18
C LEU A 195 12.21 -5.42 3.60
N ILE A 196 13.23 -6.27 3.72
CA ILE A 196 13.75 -6.80 4.99
C ILE A 196 15.20 -6.38 5.12
N SER A 197 15.58 -5.76 6.25
CA SER A 197 16.97 -5.32 6.46
C SER A 197 17.37 -5.36 7.95
N ASN A 198 18.66 -5.61 8.20
CA ASN A 198 19.28 -5.42 9.52
C ASN A 198 20.05 -4.11 9.62
N MET A 199 19.93 -3.23 8.63
CA MET A 199 20.62 -1.94 8.61
C MET A 199 19.84 -0.89 9.40
N GLU A 200 20.52 0.19 9.77
CA GLU A 200 19.88 1.35 10.38
C GLU A 200 18.85 1.98 9.44
N GLU A 201 17.72 2.42 9.98
CA GLU A 201 16.57 2.94 9.22
C GLU A 201 16.96 4.07 8.26
N ASN A 202 17.83 5.00 8.67
CA ASN A 202 18.28 6.09 7.81
C ASN A 202 18.98 5.57 6.56
N ARG A 203 19.82 4.54 6.68
CA ARG A 203 20.51 3.93 5.53
C ARG A 203 19.53 3.18 4.62
N VAL A 204 18.55 2.53 5.19
CA VAL A 204 17.50 1.86 4.42
C VAL A 204 16.71 2.89 3.62
N ASN A 205 16.35 4.03 4.22
CA ASN A 205 15.66 5.12 3.54
C ASN A 205 16.50 5.73 2.41
N ASP A 206 17.82 5.88 2.59
CA ASP A 206 18.70 6.34 1.52
C ASP A 206 18.72 5.37 0.33
N ILE A 207 18.71 4.06 0.59
CA ILE A 207 18.65 3.02 -0.46
C ILE A 207 17.29 3.08 -1.18
N ILE A 208 16.18 3.16 -0.44
CA ILE A 208 14.83 3.26 -0.99
C ILE A 208 14.72 4.47 -1.93
N ASN A 209 15.23 5.63 -1.50
CA ASN A 209 15.22 6.84 -2.30
C ASN A 209 16.10 6.73 -3.56
N TYR A 210 17.26 6.09 -3.44
CA TYR A 210 18.18 5.88 -4.56
C TYR A 210 17.58 4.98 -5.63
N VAL A 211 17.03 3.83 -5.23
CA VAL A 211 16.47 2.84 -6.16
C VAL A 211 15.00 3.11 -6.52
N GLN A 212 14.42 4.17 -5.97
CA GLN A 212 13.03 4.60 -6.22
C GLN A 212 11.99 3.49 -5.96
N ILE A 213 12.18 2.73 -4.88
CA ILE A 213 11.20 1.72 -4.47
C ILE A 213 9.97 2.41 -3.91
N GLU A 214 8.81 2.19 -4.52
CA GLU A 214 7.53 2.45 -3.85
C GLU A 214 7.24 1.30 -2.90
N LEU A 215 7.47 1.55 -1.60
CA LEU A 215 7.15 0.56 -0.57
C LEU A 215 5.64 0.47 -0.38
N SER A 216 5.08 -0.69 -0.61
CA SER A 216 3.86 -1.04 0.09
C SER A 216 4.27 -1.67 1.43
N LEU A 217 3.72 -1.13 2.48
CA LEU A 217 4.23 -1.27 3.84
C LEU A 217 4.20 -2.70 4.39
N ILE A 218 5.31 -3.39 4.38
CA ILE A 218 5.69 -4.30 5.48
C ILE A 218 7.17 -4.05 5.77
N HIS A 219 7.44 -3.17 6.71
CA HIS A 219 8.73 -3.05 7.36
C HIS A 219 8.76 -4.15 8.45
N ILE A 220 9.61 -5.15 8.28
CA ILE A 220 9.94 -6.11 9.33
C ILE A 220 11.39 -5.92 9.71
#